data_20cc3dabdfcf14ee369bf3d0f807b1cd
#
_entry.id   20cc3dabdfcf14ee369bf3d0f807b1cd
#
_cell.length_a   1.000
_cell.length_b   1.000
_cell.length_c   1.000
_cell.angle_alpha   90.00
_cell.angle_beta   90.00
_cell.angle_gamma   90.00
#
_symmetry.space_group_name_H-M   'P 1'
#
loop_
_entity.id
_entity.type
_entity.pdbx_description
1 polymer ?
#
loop_
_entity_poly.entity_id
_entity_poly.type
_entity_poly.pdbx_seq_one_letter_code
_entity_poly.pdbx_strand_id
1 'polypeptide(L)'
;NSVTGPIADTSPYALDGKDVEVDGEAWSGTGFYFPTFWDTISITIALALGTIGLPHILLRFYTNPSAKAARKSALMAIGIASVFFLFAVYLGTVGRGIFISGEASDQVMSDMVTGGNNMVIPSTAQALGGEWLLGLVIAGAFAAVFSNLSGLFIASSGALAHDLYGTFIKKDMTEKQRVMAGKVAILVLAVVYGALGLLVKDASIGHLVALAFTVAASTFAPIFILGIWW
;
A
#
# COMPACT_ATOMS: atom_id res chain seq x y z
N ASN A 1 -31.96 -7.07 7.17
CA ASN A 1 -31.77 -7.23 8.61
C ASN A 1 -30.69 -6.28 9.03
N SER A 2 -31.10 -5.07 9.44
CA SER A 2 -30.21 -4.10 10.06
C SER A 2 -29.74 -4.69 11.40
N VAL A 3 -28.45 -4.97 11.50
CA VAL A 3 -27.84 -5.28 12.78
C VAL A 3 -27.54 -3.94 13.45
N THR A 4 -28.49 -3.46 14.23
CA THR A 4 -28.26 -2.39 15.18
C THR A 4 -27.40 -2.98 16.30
N GLY A 5 -26.06 -2.89 16.12
CA GLY A 5 -25.14 -3.21 17.19
C GLY A 5 -25.17 -2.12 18.26
N PRO A 6 -24.59 -2.34 19.45
CA PRO A 6 -24.50 -1.38 20.55
C PRO A 6 -23.79 -0.07 20.19
N ILE A 7 -23.30 0.07 18.98
CA ILE A 7 -22.62 1.24 18.43
C ILE A 7 -23.62 2.29 17.91
N ALA A 8 -24.90 1.95 17.73
CA ALA A 8 -25.84 2.79 17.01
C ALA A 8 -26.25 4.07 17.75
N ASP A 9 -26.31 4.12 19.06
CA ASP A 9 -27.01 5.24 19.71
C ASP A 9 -26.26 5.95 20.86
N THR A 10 -25.22 5.37 21.43
CA THR A 10 -24.52 5.96 22.57
C THR A 10 -23.02 5.67 22.60
N SER A 11 -22.47 5.11 21.54
CA SER A 11 -21.07 4.75 21.49
C SER A 11 -20.19 5.99 21.41
N PRO A 12 -19.20 6.16 22.30
CA PRO A 12 -18.18 7.19 22.16
C PRO A 12 -17.33 7.02 20.88
N TYR A 13 -17.59 5.95 20.13
CA TYR A 13 -16.90 5.57 18.89
C TYR A 13 -17.67 5.89 17.61
N ALA A 14 -18.77 6.68 17.72
CA ALA A 14 -19.45 7.17 16.54
C ALA A 14 -18.49 8.08 15.73
N LEU A 15 -18.09 7.62 14.57
CA LEU A 15 -17.27 8.40 13.67
C LEU A 15 -18.06 9.65 13.24
N ASP A 16 -17.58 10.84 13.61
CA ASP A 16 -18.14 12.14 13.20
C ASP A 16 -19.59 12.43 13.67
N GLY A 17 -20.05 11.85 14.78
CA GLY A 17 -21.40 12.09 15.29
C GLY A 17 -22.51 11.61 14.36
N LYS A 18 -22.21 10.74 13.41
CA LYS A 18 -23.18 10.04 12.57
C LYS A 18 -23.42 8.64 13.13
N ASP A 19 -24.68 8.30 13.32
CA ASP A 19 -25.08 6.94 13.61
C ASP A 19 -24.54 6.02 12.52
N VAL A 20 -23.63 5.13 12.88
CA VAL A 20 -23.11 4.13 11.93
C VAL A 20 -24.14 3.01 11.89
N GLU A 21 -25.16 3.17 11.07
CA GLU A 21 -26.06 2.09 10.73
C GLU A 21 -25.28 1.07 9.90
N VAL A 22 -24.95 -0.06 10.55
CA VAL A 22 -24.25 -1.15 9.86
C VAL A 22 -25.30 -1.96 9.11
N ASP A 23 -25.60 -1.54 7.89
CA ASP A 23 -26.45 -2.30 6.99
C ASP A 23 -25.67 -3.51 6.47
N GLY A 24 -26.26 -4.71 6.55
CA GLY A 24 -25.69 -5.93 5.99
C GLY A 24 -25.47 -5.84 4.47
N GLU A 25 -26.23 -5.01 3.77
CA GLU A 25 -26.03 -4.73 2.33
C GLU A 25 -24.74 -3.93 2.06
N ALA A 26 -24.27 -3.14 2.99
CA ALA A 26 -22.99 -2.43 2.88
C ALA A 26 -21.78 -3.35 2.80
N TRP A 27 -21.93 -4.61 3.20
CA TRP A 27 -20.88 -5.63 3.09
C TRP A 27 -20.75 -6.24 1.69
N SER A 28 -21.84 -6.28 0.95
CA SER A 28 -21.88 -6.78 -0.42
C SER A 28 -21.67 -5.68 -1.46
N GLY A 29 -21.70 -4.41 -1.02
CA GLY A 29 -21.49 -3.24 -1.86
C GLY A 29 -20.02 -2.97 -2.17
N THR A 30 -19.83 -2.16 -3.20
CA THR A 30 -18.53 -1.54 -3.51
C THR A 30 -18.14 -0.62 -2.35
N GLY A 31 -16.88 -0.70 -1.89
CA GLY A 31 -16.44 0.00 -0.68
C GLY A 31 -16.60 1.52 -0.72
N PHE A 32 -16.46 2.17 0.43
CA PHE A 32 -16.66 3.62 0.63
C PHE A 32 -15.91 4.51 -0.38
N TYR A 33 -14.69 4.11 -0.78
CA TYR A 33 -13.88 4.89 -1.72
C TYR A 33 -14.21 4.63 -3.21
N PHE A 34 -14.95 3.55 -3.49
CA PHE A 34 -15.32 3.16 -4.85
C PHE A 34 -16.79 2.73 -4.86
N PRO A 35 -17.72 3.71 -4.73
CA PRO A 35 -19.12 3.44 -4.45
C PRO A 35 -19.89 2.84 -5.63
N THR A 36 -19.34 2.91 -6.84
CA THR A 36 -20.00 2.35 -8.01
C THR A 36 -19.27 1.12 -8.54
N PHE A 37 -20.02 0.26 -9.22
CA PHE A 37 -19.46 -0.90 -9.92
C PHE A 37 -18.35 -0.50 -10.90
N TRP A 38 -18.52 0.61 -11.61
CA TRP A 38 -17.53 1.13 -12.56
C TRP A 38 -16.27 1.63 -11.88
N ASP A 39 -16.38 2.22 -10.73
CA ASP A 39 -15.22 2.64 -9.93
C ASP A 39 -14.40 1.42 -9.49
N THR A 40 -15.08 0.35 -9.06
CA THR A 40 -14.41 -0.90 -8.67
C THR A 40 -13.71 -1.57 -9.85
N ILE A 41 -14.33 -1.59 -11.04
CA ILE A 41 -13.66 -2.09 -12.26
C ILE A 41 -12.47 -1.20 -12.62
N SER A 42 -12.65 0.11 -12.60
CA SER A 42 -11.58 1.06 -12.93
C SER A 42 -10.37 0.91 -12.03
N ILE A 43 -10.56 0.81 -10.71
CA ILE A 43 -9.44 0.61 -9.79
C ILE A 43 -8.80 -0.77 -9.95
N THR A 44 -9.58 -1.81 -10.24
CA THR A 44 -9.04 -3.16 -10.50
C THR A 44 -8.14 -3.15 -11.74
N ILE A 45 -8.57 -2.51 -12.82
CA ILE A 45 -7.76 -2.34 -14.03
C ILE A 45 -6.53 -1.48 -13.73
N ALA A 46 -6.70 -0.38 -12.98
CA ALA A 46 -5.60 0.49 -12.61
C ALA A 46 -4.53 -0.23 -11.76
N LEU A 47 -4.94 -1.07 -10.81
CA LEU A 47 -4.02 -1.89 -10.02
C LEU A 47 -3.28 -2.92 -10.89
N ALA A 48 -3.98 -3.58 -11.79
CA ALA A 48 -3.39 -4.57 -12.69
C ALA A 48 -2.37 -3.93 -13.66
N LEU A 49 -2.76 -2.85 -14.35
CA LEU A 49 -1.89 -2.14 -15.30
C LEU A 49 -0.80 -1.33 -14.59
N GLY A 50 -1.10 -0.77 -13.42
CA GLY A 50 -0.13 -0.03 -12.61
C GLY A 50 1.05 -0.89 -12.16
N THR A 51 0.80 -2.17 -11.90
CA THR A 51 1.87 -3.12 -11.56
C THR A 51 2.91 -3.24 -12.68
N ILE A 52 2.51 -3.14 -13.94
CA ILE A 52 3.41 -3.14 -15.11
C ILE A 52 4.24 -1.86 -15.15
N GLY A 53 3.67 -0.73 -14.70
CA GLY A 53 4.32 0.58 -14.74
C GLY A 53 5.28 0.87 -13.59
N LEU A 54 5.40 0.00 -12.58
CA LEU A 54 6.22 0.26 -11.41
C LEU A 54 7.70 -0.15 -11.62
N PRO A 55 8.63 0.81 -11.69
CA PRO A 55 10.03 0.53 -12.06
C PRO A 55 10.75 -0.40 -11.08
N HIS A 56 10.46 -0.30 -9.78
CA HIS A 56 11.08 -1.16 -8.77
C HIS A 56 10.65 -2.64 -8.87
N ILE A 57 9.49 -2.93 -9.47
CA ILE A 57 9.06 -4.28 -9.79
C ILE A 57 9.80 -4.78 -11.03
N LEU A 58 9.88 -3.96 -12.07
CA LEU A 58 10.55 -4.31 -13.32
C LEU A 58 12.04 -4.59 -13.13
N LEU A 59 12.74 -3.82 -12.29
CA LEU A 59 14.15 -4.04 -11.98
C LEU A 59 14.44 -5.48 -11.50
N ARG A 60 13.51 -6.09 -10.79
CA ARG A 60 13.65 -7.47 -10.31
C ARG A 60 13.66 -8.51 -11.44
N PHE A 61 13.02 -8.22 -12.57
CA PHE A 61 13.08 -9.11 -13.74
C PHE A 61 14.44 -9.10 -14.41
N TYR A 62 15.11 -7.96 -14.46
CA TYR A 62 16.44 -7.82 -15.07
C TYR A 62 17.55 -8.49 -14.25
N THR A 63 17.34 -8.76 -12.97
CA THR A 63 18.32 -9.45 -12.12
C THR A 63 18.26 -10.98 -12.26
N ASN A 64 17.29 -11.53 -12.98
CA ASN A 64 17.18 -12.97 -13.18
C ASN A 64 18.12 -13.47 -14.30
N PRO A 65 18.73 -14.64 -14.14
CA PRO A 65 19.71 -15.16 -15.10
C PRO A 65 19.09 -15.61 -16.43
N SER A 66 17.78 -15.82 -16.47
CA SER A 66 17.07 -16.23 -17.69
C SER A 66 15.58 -15.86 -17.64
N ALA A 67 14.95 -15.74 -18.81
CA ALA A 67 13.51 -15.50 -18.93
C ALA A 67 12.66 -16.59 -18.24
N LYS A 68 13.13 -17.86 -18.25
CA LYS A 68 12.46 -18.97 -17.57
C LYS A 68 12.53 -18.81 -16.05
N ALA A 69 13.68 -18.39 -15.51
CA ALA A 69 13.84 -18.10 -14.08
C ALA A 69 12.98 -16.91 -13.67
N ALA A 70 12.95 -15.82 -14.45
CA ALA A 70 12.12 -14.67 -14.20
C ALA A 70 10.63 -15.01 -14.13
N ARG A 71 10.14 -15.81 -15.09
CA ARG A 71 8.75 -16.29 -15.10
C ARG A 71 8.41 -17.15 -13.88
N LYS A 72 9.31 -18.07 -13.50
CA LYS A 72 9.13 -18.92 -12.32
C LYS A 72 9.08 -18.09 -11.04
N SER A 73 9.99 -17.13 -10.87
CA SER A 73 10.02 -16.21 -9.73
C SER A 73 8.75 -15.38 -9.65
N ALA A 74 8.26 -14.86 -10.79
CA ALA A 74 7.01 -14.09 -10.83
C ALA A 74 5.81 -14.94 -10.41
N LEU A 75 5.67 -16.15 -10.92
CA LEU A 75 4.57 -17.05 -10.55
C LEU A 75 4.61 -17.41 -9.07
N MET A 76 5.79 -17.68 -8.51
CA MET A 76 5.93 -17.94 -7.07
C MET A 76 5.55 -16.72 -6.23
N ALA A 77 6.02 -15.53 -6.63
CA ALA A 77 5.69 -14.29 -5.94
C ALA A 77 4.18 -14.00 -5.96
N ILE A 78 3.53 -14.18 -7.12
CA ILE A 78 2.08 -14.02 -7.26
C ILE A 78 1.34 -15.03 -6.36
N GLY A 79 1.74 -16.30 -6.37
CA GLY A 79 1.12 -17.33 -5.53
C GLY A 79 1.19 -16.99 -4.04
N ILE A 80 2.37 -16.62 -3.54
CA ILE A 80 2.57 -16.24 -2.13
C ILE A 80 1.77 -14.97 -1.81
N ALA A 81 1.81 -13.96 -2.67
CA ALA A 81 1.06 -12.73 -2.49
C ALA A 81 -0.45 -12.98 -2.46
N SER A 82 -0.98 -13.86 -3.33
CA SER A 82 -2.41 -14.22 -3.34
C SER A 82 -2.85 -14.84 -2.02
N VAL A 83 -2.06 -15.75 -1.46
CA VAL A 83 -2.34 -16.34 -0.14
C VAL A 83 -2.32 -15.26 0.94
N PHE A 84 -1.34 -14.36 0.91
CA PHE A 84 -1.27 -13.25 1.86
C PHE A 84 -2.49 -12.33 1.77
N PHE A 85 -2.94 -11.99 0.56
CA PHE A 85 -4.14 -11.17 0.38
C PHE A 85 -5.41 -11.84 0.88
N LEU A 86 -5.55 -13.16 0.74
CA LEU A 86 -6.67 -13.89 1.34
C LEU A 86 -6.67 -13.76 2.87
N PHE A 87 -5.50 -13.90 3.50
CA PHE A 87 -5.39 -13.66 4.94
C PHE A 87 -5.69 -12.21 5.32
N ALA A 88 -5.26 -11.23 4.53
CA ALA A 88 -5.56 -9.83 4.79
C ALA A 88 -7.06 -9.53 4.73
N VAL A 89 -7.78 -10.09 3.77
CA VAL A 89 -9.25 -9.98 3.67
C VAL A 89 -9.91 -10.64 4.88
N TYR A 90 -9.47 -11.84 5.25
CA TYR A 90 -10.00 -12.55 6.42
C TYR A 90 -9.78 -11.75 7.72
N LEU A 91 -8.57 -11.25 7.95
CA LEU A 91 -8.26 -10.44 9.13
C LEU A 91 -9.02 -9.11 9.14
N GLY A 92 -9.23 -8.50 7.98
CA GLY A 92 -10.05 -7.29 7.87
C GLY A 92 -11.52 -7.54 8.26
N THR A 93 -12.09 -8.67 7.87
CA THR A 93 -13.47 -9.05 8.25
C THR A 93 -13.57 -9.38 9.73
N VAL A 94 -12.58 -10.08 10.29
CA VAL A 94 -12.51 -10.37 11.74
C VAL A 94 -12.39 -9.09 12.55
N GLY A 95 -11.47 -8.17 12.16
CA GLY A 95 -11.30 -6.90 12.84
C GLY A 95 -12.58 -6.05 12.83
N ARG A 96 -13.28 -6.02 11.72
CA ARG A 96 -14.58 -5.36 11.66
C ARG A 96 -15.62 -6.05 12.54
N GLY A 97 -15.63 -7.39 12.60
CA GLY A 97 -16.50 -8.14 13.50
C GLY A 97 -16.26 -7.77 14.97
N ILE A 98 -15.00 -7.71 15.41
CA ILE A 98 -14.62 -7.32 16.77
C ILE A 98 -15.06 -5.86 17.05
N PHE A 99 -14.90 -4.96 16.10
CA PHE A 99 -15.34 -3.58 16.22
C PHE A 99 -16.85 -3.46 16.38
N ILE A 100 -17.63 -4.20 15.60
CA ILE A 100 -19.09 -4.17 15.64
C ILE A 100 -19.64 -4.85 16.91
N SER A 101 -19.04 -5.96 17.34
CA SER A 101 -19.49 -6.68 18.55
C SER A 101 -19.16 -5.94 19.84
N GLY A 102 -18.20 -5.01 19.81
CA GLY A 102 -17.74 -4.29 21.01
C GLY A 102 -16.99 -5.21 22.00
N GLU A 103 -16.51 -6.36 21.56
CA GLU A 103 -15.83 -7.35 22.43
C GLU A 103 -14.39 -6.97 22.77
N ALA A 104 -13.82 -5.99 22.07
CA ALA A 104 -12.48 -5.51 22.38
C ALA A 104 -12.48 -4.57 23.59
N SER A 105 -11.29 -4.41 24.22
CA SER A 105 -11.13 -3.44 25.28
C SER A 105 -11.36 -2.01 24.78
N ASP A 106 -11.78 -1.11 25.68
CA ASP A 106 -12.03 0.30 25.35
C ASP A 106 -10.82 0.97 24.68
N GLN A 107 -9.62 0.61 25.09
CA GLN A 107 -8.38 1.10 24.51
C GLN A 107 -8.25 0.70 23.04
N VAL A 108 -8.43 -0.59 22.73
CA VAL A 108 -8.35 -1.11 21.35
C VAL A 108 -9.43 -0.48 20.48
N MET A 109 -10.62 -0.30 21.00
CA MET A 109 -11.72 0.35 20.29
C MET A 109 -11.38 1.82 19.99
N SER A 110 -10.85 2.55 20.97
CA SER A 110 -10.38 3.92 20.81
C SER A 110 -9.28 4.05 19.76
N ASP A 111 -8.32 3.13 19.76
CA ASP A 111 -7.21 3.11 18.80
C ASP A 111 -7.71 2.83 17.36
N MET A 112 -8.70 1.94 17.21
CA MET A 112 -9.34 1.68 15.91
C MET A 112 -10.07 2.94 15.38
N VAL A 113 -10.77 3.67 16.23
CA VAL A 113 -11.46 4.89 15.83
C VAL A 113 -10.48 6.00 15.49
N THR A 114 -9.50 6.24 16.35
CA THR A 114 -8.53 7.34 16.18
C THR A 114 -7.62 7.13 14.98
N GLY A 115 -7.17 5.89 14.77
CA GLY A 115 -6.28 5.53 13.66
C GLY A 115 -7.00 5.17 12.36
N GLY A 116 -8.32 5.06 12.38
CA GLY A 116 -9.15 4.74 11.22
C GLY A 116 -8.77 3.40 10.57
N ASN A 117 -8.99 3.31 9.26
CA ASN A 117 -8.75 2.07 8.50
C ASN A 117 -7.31 1.53 8.58
N ASN A 118 -6.34 2.39 8.86
CA ASN A 118 -4.93 1.98 8.95
C ASN A 118 -4.63 1.20 10.24
N MET A 119 -5.45 1.36 11.27
CA MET A 119 -5.28 0.70 12.57
C MET A 119 -6.06 -0.62 12.71
N VAL A 120 -6.91 -0.98 11.77
CA VAL A 120 -7.74 -2.19 11.86
C VAL A 120 -6.92 -3.45 12.13
N ILE A 121 -5.86 -3.70 11.37
CA ILE A 121 -5.04 -4.90 11.53
C ILE A 121 -4.20 -4.86 12.82
N PRO A 122 -3.49 -3.79 13.19
CA PRO A 122 -2.81 -3.69 14.47
C PRO A 122 -3.75 -3.89 15.67
N SER A 123 -4.87 -3.20 15.69
CA SER A 123 -5.85 -3.30 16.80
C SER A 123 -6.51 -4.68 16.87
N THR A 124 -6.79 -5.31 15.73
CA THR A 124 -7.27 -6.70 15.70
C THR A 124 -6.23 -7.65 16.28
N ALA A 125 -4.96 -7.48 15.95
CA ALA A 125 -3.89 -8.27 16.53
C ALA A 125 -3.79 -8.09 18.05
N GLN A 126 -3.93 -6.85 18.53
CA GLN A 126 -3.94 -6.55 19.96
C GLN A 126 -5.14 -7.19 20.68
N ALA A 127 -6.33 -7.14 20.08
CA ALA A 127 -7.53 -7.76 20.63
C ALA A 127 -7.38 -9.29 20.75
N LEU A 128 -6.78 -9.95 19.77
CA LEU A 128 -6.64 -11.41 19.72
C LEU A 128 -5.47 -11.96 20.52
N GLY A 129 -4.35 -11.24 20.60
CA GLY A 129 -3.11 -11.76 21.17
C GLY A 129 -2.36 -10.77 22.06
N GLY A 130 -2.99 -9.66 22.44
CA GLY A 130 -2.41 -8.63 23.29
C GLY A 130 -1.22 -7.91 22.65
N GLU A 131 -0.44 -7.22 23.48
CA GLU A 131 0.68 -6.39 23.04
C GLU A 131 1.78 -7.17 22.32
N TRP A 132 1.93 -8.45 22.64
CA TRP A 132 2.95 -9.30 22.00
C TRP A 132 2.64 -9.51 20.50
N LEU A 133 1.39 -9.84 20.19
CA LEU A 133 0.97 -10.04 18.80
C LEU A 133 0.93 -8.71 18.04
N LEU A 134 0.51 -7.63 18.70
CA LEU A 134 0.61 -6.27 18.17
C LEU A 134 2.05 -5.93 17.77
N GLY A 135 3.01 -6.15 18.68
CA GLY A 135 4.43 -5.90 18.45
C GLY A 135 4.97 -6.69 17.26
N LEU A 136 4.60 -7.97 17.13
CA LEU A 136 4.99 -8.81 16.01
C LEU A 136 4.45 -8.29 14.67
N VAL A 137 3.17 -7.91 14.63
CA VAL A 137 2.51 -7.38 13.44
C VAL A 137 3.12 -6.05 13.03
N ILE A 138 3.36 -5.14 13.97
CA ILE A 138 4.01 -3.86 13.70
C ILE A 138 5.44 -4.06 13.20
N ALA A 139 6.22 -4.95 13.81
CA ALA A 139 7.56 -5.25 13.34
C ALA A 139 7.58 -5.81 11.91
N GLY A 140 6.63 -6.70 11.59
CA GLY A 140 6.44 -7.22 10.24
C GLY A 140 6.07 -6.13 9.23
N ALA A 141 5.17 -5.23 9.61
CA ALA A 141 4.78 -4.09 8.79
C ALA A 141 5.97 -3.15 8.51
N PHE A 142 6.77 -2.81 9.53
CA PHE A 142 7.98 -2.01 9.34
C PHE A 142 9.01 -2.71 8.44
N ALA A 143 9.22 -4.01 8.61
CA ALA A 143 10.12 -4.76 7.75
C ALA A 143 9.69 -4.71 6.27
N ALA A 144 8.38 -4.85 6.00
CA ALA A 144 7.82 -4.72 4.66
C ALA A 144 7.99 -3.31 4.08
N VAL A 145 7.75 -2.27 4.89
CA VAL A 145 7.94 -0.86 4.50
C VAL A 145 9.40 -0.59 4.12
N PHE A 146 10.36 -0.98 4.96
CA PHE A 146 11.79 -0.78 4.69
C PHE A 146 12.25 -1.52 3.43
N SER A 147 11.76 -2.75 3.22
CA SER A 147 12.06 -3.51 2.00
C SER A 147 11.57 -2.80 0.74
N ASN A 148 10.35 -2.26 0.75
CA ASN A 148 9.79 -1.53 -0.39
C ASN A 148 10.46 -0.17 -0.59
N LEU A 149 10.68 0.60 0.47
CA LEU A 149 11.40 1.88 0.42
C LEU A 149 12.79 1.73 -0.19
N SER A 150 13.53 0.70 0.18
CA SER A 150 14.84 0.41 -0.38
C SER A 150 14.78 0.27 -1.92
N GLY A 151 13.82 -0.49 -2.43
CA GLY A 151 13.61 -0.64 -3.88
C GLY A 151 13.22 0.67 -4.58
N LEU A 152 12.34 1.45 -3.95
CA LEU A 152 11.90 2.76 -4.47
C LEU A 152 13.05 3.77 -4.49
N PHE A 153 13.87 3.83 -3.43
CA PHE A 153 15.03 4.72 -3.38
C PHE A 153 16.07 4.36 -4.45
N ILE A 154 16.34 3.08 -4.66
CA ILE A 154 17.28 2.64 -5.71
C ILE A 154 16.77 3.07 -7.08
N ALA A 155 15.49 2.81 -7.39
CA ALA A 155 14.90 3.18 -8.67
C ALA A 155 14.90 4.71 -8.89
N SER A 156 14.43 5.47 -7.90
CA SER A 156 14.31 6.93 -8.00
C SER A 156 15.68 7.62 -8.01
N SER A 157 16.62 7.15 -7.20
CA SER A 157 17.99 7.72 -7.20
C SER A 157 18.74 7.42 -8.49
N GLY A 158 18.50 6.25 -9.10
CA GLY A 158 19.03 5.91 -10.42
C GLY A 158 18.52 6.88 -11.49
N ALA A 159 17.21 7.12 -11.52
CA ALA A 159 16.60 8.09 -12.43
C ALA A 159 17.15 9.51 -12.23
N LEU A 160 17.25 9.98 -10.99
CA LEU A 160 17.79 11.32 -10.71
C LEU A 160 19.27 11.44 -11.03
N ALA A 161 20.09 10.50 -10.58
CA ALA A 161 21.55 10.61 -10.71
C ALA A 161 22.05 10.25 -12.11
N HIS A 162 21.44 9.23 -12.73
CA HIS A 162 21.87 8.77 -14.05
C HIS A 162 21.14 9.51 -15.17
N ASP A 163 19.80 9.52 -15.13
CA ASP A 163 19.03 10.00 -16.28
C ASP A 163 18.93 11.52 -16.30
N LEU A 164 18.68 12.17 -15.15
CA LEU A 164 18.61 13.61 -15.10
C LEU A 164 20.00 14.25 -14.98
N TYR A 165 20.72 13.97 -13.90
CA TYR A 165 22.00 14.64 -13.65
C TYR A 165 23.07 14.23 -14.67
N GLY A 166 23.16 12.94 -15.00
CA GLY A 166 24.13 12.41 -15.96
C GLY A 166 23.90 12.87 -17.39
N THR A 167 22.63 12.98 -17.81
CA THR A 167 22.29 13.34 -19.19
C THR A 167 22.29 14.84 -19.40
N PHE A 168 21.74 15.64 -18.46
CA PHE A 168 21.52 17.08 -18.66
C PHE A 168 22.60 17.98 -18.04
N ILE A 169 23.27 17.53 -16.94
CA ILE A 169 24.21 18.39 -16.21
C ILE A 169 25.65 17.96 -16.43
N LYS A 170 25.96 16.69 -16.32
CA LYS A 170 27.34 16.19 -16.43
C LYS A 170 27.41 14.87 -17.16
N LYS A 171 27.67 14.92 -18.48
CA LYS A 171 27.72 13.73 -19.35
C LYS A 171 28.90 12.79 -19.07
N ASP A 172 30.06 13.34 -18.70
CA ASP A 172 31.30 12.58 -18.47
C ASP A 172 31.56 12.39 -16.97
N MET A 173 30.72 11.58 -16.31
CA MET A 173 30.93 11.24 -14.91
C MET A 173 31.81 9.99 -14.76
N THR A 174 32.79 10.10 -13.86
CA THR A 174 33.51 8.90 -13.39
C THR A 174 32.57 8.02 -12.55
N GLU A 175 32.94 6.73 -12.42
CA GLU A 175 32.16 5.76 -11.61
C GLU A 175 31.95 6.26 -10.17
N LYS A 176 32.98 6.83 -9.53
CA LYS A 176 32.89 7.43 -8.19
C LYS A 176 31.88 8.56 -8.11
N GLN A 177 31.83 9.41 -9.15
CA GLN A 177 30.89 10.53 -9.21
C GLN A 177 29.46 10.05 -9.39
N ARG A 178 29.22 9.00 -10.18
CA ARG A 178 27.89 8.39 -10.33
C ARG A 178 27.37 7.83 -9.00
N VAL A 179 28.22 7.08 -8.28
CA VAL A 179 27.86 6.55 -6.96
C VAL A 179 27.58 7.68 -5.97
N MET A 180 28.40 8.74 -5.98
CA MET A 180 28.18 9.89 -5.09
C MET A 180 26.87 10.63 -5.43
N ALA A 181 26.60 10.86 -6.71
CA ALA A 181 25.34 11.46 -7.16
C ALA A 181 24.13 10.65 -6.72
N GLY A 182 24.20 9.30 -6.84
CA GLY A 182 23.16 8.40 -6.33
C GLY A 182 22.94 8.54 -4.82
N LYS A 183 24.02 8.57 -4.03
CA LYS A 183 23.91 8.76 -2.57
C LYS A 183 23.28 10.11 -2.19
N VAL A 184 23.67 11.18 -2.86
CA VAL A 184 23.10 12.52 -2.64
C VAL A 184 21.62 12.52 -3.05
N ALA A 185 21.29 11.91 -4.18
CA ALA A 185 19.90 11.77 -4.62
C ALA A 185 19.02 11.03 -3.60
N ILE A 186 19.51 9.95 -2.99
CA ILE A 186 18.80 9.22 -1.93
C ILE A 186 18.52 10.14 -0.73
N LEU A 187 19.52 10.92 -0.29
CA LEU A 187 19.34 11.83 0.85
C LEU A 187 18.29 12.91 0.56
N VAL A 188 18.36 13.52 -0.62
CA VAL A 188 17.36 14.51 -1.06
C VAL A 188 15.97 13.89 -1.12
N LEU A 189 15.84 12.72 -1.74
CA LEU A 189 14.57 12.00 -1.83
C LEU A 189 14.03 11.60 -0.44
N ALA A 190 14.89 11.19 0.48
CA ALA A 190 14.48 10.85 1.85
C ALA A 190 13.83 12.04 2.56
N VAL A 191 14.42 13.24 2.41
CA VAL A 191 13.84 14.48 2.95
C VAL A 191 12.50 14.80 2.28
N VAL A 192 12.44 14.71 0.95
CA VAL A 192 11.21 15.00 0.19
C VAL A 192 10.11 14.02 0.56
N TYR A 193 10.39 12.71 0.57
CA TYR A 193 9.40 11.69 0.91
C TYR A 193 8.96 11.77 2.37
N GLY A 194 9.88 12.10 3.29
CA GLY A 194 9.55 12.35 4.68
C GLY A 194 8.60 13.55 4.85
N ALA A 195 8.91 14.67 4.18
CA ALA A 195 8.05 15.84 4.21
C ALA A 195 6.67 15.57 3.60
N LEU A 196 6.61 14.90 2.45
CA LEU A 196 5.34 14.50 1.83
C LEU A 196 4.55 13.53 2.72
N GLY A 197 5.22 12.57 3.37
CA GLY A 197 4.59 11.65 4.30
C GLY A 197 3.93 12.36 5.48
N LEU A 198 4.57 13.40 6.01
CA LEU A 198 3.98 14.23 7.08
C LEU A 198 2.74 15.01 6.61
N LEU A 199 2.72 15.44 5.36
CA LEU A 199 1.56 16.15 4.80
C LEU A 199 0.34 15.24 4.59
N VAL A 200 0.56 13.95 4.33
CA VAL A 200 -0.51 12.98 4.06
C VAL A 200 -0.71 11.96 5.19
N LYS A 201 -0.21 12.25 6.39
CA LYS A 201 -0.22 11.32 7.53
C LYS A 201 -1.63 10.79 7.90
N ASP A 202 -2.64 11.62 7.68
CA ASP A 202 -4.04 11.30 8.04
C ASP A 202 -4.81 10.63 6.87
N ALA A 203 -4.15 10.46 5.72
CA ALA A 203 -4.76 9.79 4.58
C ALA A 203 -4.77 8.26 4.72
N SER A 204 -5.78 7.62 4.16
CA SER A 204 -5.82 6.16 4.06
C SER A 204 -4.68 5.66 3.17
N ILE A 205 -3.87 4.74 3.68
CA ILE A 205 -2.76 4.11 2.95
C ILE A 205 -3.30 3.42 1.67
N GLY A 206 -4.46 2.75 1.77
CA GLY A 206 -5.08 2.09 0.62
C GLY A 206 -5.41 3.07 -0.51
N HIS A 207 -5.91 4.27 -0.19
CA HIS A 207 -6.20 5.31 -1.18
C HIS A 207 -4.91 5.84 -1.84
N LEU A 208 -3.86 6.09 -1.05
CA LEU A 208 -2.57 6.55 -1.58
C LEU A 208 -1.93 5.52 -2.51
N VAL A 209 -2.03 4.24 -2.16
CA VAL A 209 -1.57 3.13 -3.02
C VAL A 209 -2.37 3.09 -4.32
N ALA A 210 -3.70 3.15 -4.24
CA ALA A 210 -4.56 3.19 -5.41
C ALA A 210 -4.21 4.35 -6.35
N LEU A 211 -3.97 5.54 -5.80
CA LEU A 211 -3.54 6.71 -6.57
C LEU A 211 -2.20 6.47 -7.29
N ALA A 212 -1.21 5.93 -6.59
CA ALA A 212 0.10 5.63 -7.18
C ALA A 212 0.00 4.63 -8.33
N PHE A 213 -0.79 3.57 -8.18
CA PHE A 213 -1.03 2.59 -9.23
C PHE A 213 -1.81 3.19 -10.41
N THR A 214 -2.78 4.05 -10.17
CA THR A 214 -3.53 4.74 -11.22
C THR A 214 -2.62 5.64 -12.06
N VAL A 215 -1.73 6.40 -11.42
CA VAL A 215 -0.74 7.21 -12.12
C VAL A 215 0.20 6.32 -12.94
N ALA A 216 0.71 5.22 -12.38
CA ALA A 216 1.57 4.29 -13.10
C ALA A 216 0.85 3.62 -14.28
N ALA A 217 -0.43 3.25 -14.11
CA ALA A 217 -1.25 2.65 -15.15
C ALA A 217 -1.50 3.61 -16.32
N SER A 218 -1.78 4.87 -16.03
CA SER A 218 -2.08 5.87 -17.08
C SER A 218 -0.84 6.40 -17.79
N THR A 219 0.33 6.40 -17.16
CA THR A 219 1.56 6.95 -17.73
C THR A 219 2.46 5.87 -18.32
N PHE A 220 2.87 4.89 -17.54
CA PHE A 220 3.89 3.91 -17.94
C PHE A 220 3.32 2.69 -18.65
N ALA A 221 2.16 2.17 -18.25
CA ALA A 221 1.63 0.96 -18.85
C ALA A 221 1.38 1.07 -20.36
N PRO A 222 0.77 2.16 -20.89
CA PRO A 222 0.62 2.32 -22.34
C PRO A 222 1.96 2.35 -23.08
N ILE A 223 2.96 3.03 -22.52
CA ILE A 223 4.30 3.14 -23.13
C ILE A 223 4.95 1.75 -23.20
N PHE A 224 4.89 0.97 -22.14
CA PHE A 224 5.46 -0.38 -22.14
C PHE A 224 4.72 -1.32 -23.08
N ILE A 225 3.38 -1.32 -23.04
CA ILE A 225 2.58 -2.20 -23.90
C ILE A 225 2.81 -1.86 -25.39
N LEU A 226 2.71 -0.59 -25.74
CA LEU A 226 2.91 -0.16 -27.12
C LEU A 226 4.37 -0.33 -27.54
N GLY A 227 5.34 -0.03 -26.69
CA GLY A 227 6.75 -0.18 -27.01
C GLY A 227 7.23 -1.63 -27.20
N ILE A 228 6.49 -2.61 -26.66
CA ILE A 228 6.82 -4.06 -26.83
C ILE A 228 6.12 -4.62 -28.08
N TRP A 229 4.87 -4.17 -28.36
CA TRP A 229 4.01 -4.79 -29.36
C TRP A 229 3.86 -3.98 -30.63
N TRP A 230 4.33 -2.75 -30.68
CA TRP A 230 4.32 -1.83 -31.81
C TRP A 230 5.75 -1.39 -32.14
#